data_ccd444e3efd969790414a4c7f42099b6
#
_entry.id   ccd444e3efd969790414a4c7f42099b6
#
_cell.length_a   1.000
_cell.length_b   1.000
_cell.length_c   1.000
_cell.angle_alpha   90.00
_cell.angle_beta   90.00
_cell.angle_gamma   90.00
#
_symmetry.space_group_name_H-M   'P 1'
#
loop_
_entity.id
_entity.type
_entity.pdbx_description
1 polymer ?
#
loop_
_entity_poly.entity_id
_entity_poly.type
_entity_poly.pdbx_seq_one_letter_code
_entity_poly.pdbx_strand_id
1 'polypeptide(L)'
;MVRSIRIVAAAALAIGLLAGCVSRADQSAPQAAPETVPLSELSGLTLQIGDQKGGTEALLRAAGALEDLPYDVAFSTFTSGPPQIEAATAGKIDFAITGNTPPIFGAASNAKVKVVSAYDGGGFGDQLLVHADSPIQEVTDLRGKSIALAKGSSAHGHTLVQLHRAGLTPDDVKLVFLQPADALSAFKQGRVDVWAVWDPYTAQAEKELPVRSIAQATGVTNGAGFGVASVAALADPKRNTALADLLVRYSKAVKWAHDNRDEWVARYSAEVGLDPEVGAVAQGRSLRLPTDLSDELVASEQEMADLFAESGQIASAPDFSQWVDRRFADQLSPLYIERD
;
A
#
# COMPACT_ATOMS: atom_id res chain seq x y z
N MET A 1 20.77 -84.30 -36.82
CA MET A 1 21.04 -83.35 -35.74
C MET A 1 21.20 -81.96 -36.39
N VAL A 2 20.10 -81.20 -36.41
CA VAL A 2 20.10 -79.85 -37.02
C VAL A 2 19.59 -78.92 -35.97
N ARG A 3 20.45 -77.96 -35.55
CA ARG A 3 20.11 -76.94 -34.59
C ARG A 3 19.57 -75.72 -35.36
N SER A 4 18.32 -75.39 -35.11
CA SER A 4 17.65 -74.20 -35.60
C SER A 4 18.01 -72.96 -34.77
N ILE A 5 18.58 -71.98 -35.41
CA ILE A 5 18.87 -70.65 -34.84
C ILE A 5 17.61 -69.79 -35.03
N ARG A 6 17.00 -69.35 -33.94
CA ARG A 6 15.95 -68.31 -33.95
C ARG A 6 16.54 -66.94 -33.83
N ILE A 7 16.37 -66.12 -34.85
CA ILE A 7 16.68 -64.69 -34.85
C ILE A 7 15.55 -63.97 -34.13
N VAL A 8 15.86 -63.31 -33.01
CA VAL A 8 14.93 -62.38 -32.31
C VAL A 8 15.25 -60.97 -32.80
N ALA A 9 14.34 -60.41 -33.54
CA ALA A 9 14.38 -58.99 -33.92
C ALA A 9 13.96 -58.12 -32.72
N ALA A 10 14.92 -57.32 -32.17
CA ALA A 10 14.63 -56.31 -31.15
C ALA A 10 14.16 -55.04 -31.83
N ALA A 11 12.87 -54.73 -31.68
CA ALA A 11 12.31 -53.41 -32.04
C ALA A 11 12.67 -52.42 -30.95
N ALA A 12 13.56 -51.50 -31.24
CA ALA A 12 13.90 -50.37 -30.37
C ALA A 12 12.79 -49.32 -30.43
N LEU A 13 12.01 -49.23 -29.36
CA LEU A 13 11.00 -48.17 -29.16
C LEU A 13 11.74 -46.90 -28.69
N ALA A 14 11.96 -45.94 -29.58
CA ALA A 14 12.46 -44.63 -29.24
C ALA A 14 11.33 -43.80 -28.59
N ILE A 15 11.29 -43.78 -27.23
CA ILE A 15 10.46 -42.84 -26.46
C ILE A 15 11.15 -41.49 -26.51
N GLY A 16 10.65 -40.63 -27.38
CA GLY A 16 11.03 -39.21 -27.40
C GLY A 16 10.54 -38.54 -26.12
N LEU A 17 11.43 -38.24 -25.20
CA LEU A 17 11.22 -37.32 -24.09
C LEU A 17 11.08 -35.94 -24.70
N LEU A 18 9.87 -35.50 -25.00
CA LEU A 18 9.52 -34.11 -25.15
C LEU A 18 9.65 -33.48 -23.76
N ALA A 19 10.85 -33.01 -23.43
CA ALA A 19 11.06 -32.02 -22.38
C ALA A 19 10.29 -30.78 -22.81
N GLY A 20 9.04 -30.69 -22.38
CA GLY A 20 8.26 -29.46 -22.45
C GLY A 20 8.99 -28.44 -21.58
N CYS A 21 9.78 -27.56 -22.21
CA CYS A 21 10.10 -26.27 -21.62
C CYS A 21 8.76 -25.56 -21.39
N VAL A 22 8.22 -25.71 -20.18
CA VAL A 22 7.29 -24.74 -19.65
C VAL A 22 8.12 -23.48 -19.47
N SER A 23 8.23 -22.68 -20.54
CA SER A 23 8.65 -21.30 -20.42
C SER A 23 7.73 -20.71 -19.36
N ARG A 24 8.29 -20.32 -18.22
CA ARG A 24 7.62 -19.38 -17.32
C ARG A 24 7.20 -18.25 -18.21
N ALA A 25 5.90 -18.13 -18.46
CA ALA A 25 5.34 -17.01 -19.18
C ALA A 25 5.87 -15.77 -18.48
N ASP A 26 6.52 -14.93 -19.24
CA ASP A 26 7.11 -13.67 -18.81
C ASP A 26 5.98 -12.85 -18.20
N GLN A 27 5.91 -12.80 -16.84
CA GLN A 27 4.90 -12.01 -16.12
C GLN A 27 5.24 -10.52 -16.18
N SER A 28 6.32 -10.17 -16.86
CA SER A 28 6.87 -8.82 -16.98
C SER A 28 6.37 -8.04 -18.21
N ALA A 29 5.68 -8.67 -19.15
CA ALA A 29 5.07 -7.90 -20.25
C ALA A 29 3.92 -7.04 -19.72
N PRO A 30 3.87 -5.73 -20.02
CA PRO A 30 2.72 -4.89 -19.69
C PRO A 30 1.45 -5.56 -20.23
N GLN A 31 0.51 -5.89 -19.37
CA GLN A 31 -0.75 -6.44 -19.81
C GLN A 31 -1.50 -5.34 -20.57
N ALA A 32 -1.77 -5.54 -21.85
CA ALA A 32 -2.54 -4.58 -22.63
C ALA A 32 -3.87 -4.27 -21.90
N ALA A 33 -4.21 -2.99 -21.80
CA ALA A 33 -5.47 -2.61 -21.20
C ALA A 33 -6.62 -3.23 -22.03
N PRO A 34 -7.65 -3.80 -21.38
CA PRO A 34 -8.81 -4.31 -22.07
C PRO A 34 -9.56 -3.15 -22.75
N GLU A 35 -10.40 -3.46 -23.74
CA GLU A 35 -11.30 -2.46 -24.29
C GLU A 35 -12.19 -1.87 -23.18
N THR A 36 -12.39 -0.54 -23.23
CA THR A 36 -13.32 0.12 -22.31
C THR A 36 -14.75 -0.15 -22.75
N VAL A 37 -15.65 -0.34 -21.79
CA VAL A 37 -17.07 -0.46 -22.05
C VAL A 37 -17.78 0.85 -21.67
N PRO A 38 -18.94 1.19 -22.29
CA PRO A 38 -19.74 2.32 -21.86
C PRO A 38 -20.14 2.19 -20.38
N LEU A 39 -20.13 3.30 -19.62
CA LEU A 39 -20.56 3.32 -18.21
C LEU A 39 -21.98 2.76 -18.02
N SER A 40 -22.88 2.95 -18.99
CA SER A 40 -24.24 2.40 -18.97
C SER A 40 -24.32 0.87 -18.93
N GLU A 41 -23.23 0.17 -19.31
CA GLU A 41 -23.13 -1.30 -19.30
C GLU A 41 -22.63 -1.86 -17.97
N LEU A 42 -22.32 -0.99 -16.99
CA LEU A 42 -21.81 -1.39 -15.68
C LEU A 42 -22.91 -1.75 -14.68
N SER A 43 -24.18 -1.61 -15.06
CA SER A 43 -25.32 -1.97 -14.18
C SER A 43 -25.19 -3.40 -13.66
N GLY A 44 -25.34 -3.55 -12.31
CA GLY A 44 -25.20 -4.81 -11.60
C GLY A 44 -23.75 -5.24 -11.32
N LEU A 45 -22.73 -4.45 -11.73
CA LEU A 45 -21.37 -4.63 -11.28
C LEU A 45 -21.23 -4.07 -9.86
N THR A 46 -20.54 -4.80 -8.99
CA THR A 46 -20.07 -4.27 -7.69
C THR A 46 -18.55 -4.25 -7.66
N LEU A 47 -17.95 -3.08 -7.47
CA LEU A 47 -16.53 -2.94 -7.13
C LEU A 47 -16.31 -3.20 -5.64
N GLN A 48 -15.34 -4.05 -5.32
CA GLN A 48 -14.93 -4.36 -3.97
C GLN A 48 -13.72 -3.50 -3.59
N ILE A 49 -13.88 -2.58 -2.66
CA ILE A 49 -12.86 -1.60 -2.29
C ILE A 49 -12.35 -1.89 -0.89
N GLY A 50 -11.02 -2.01 -0.76
CA GLY A 50 -10.35 -2.05 0.53
C GLY A 50 -10.24 -0.64 1.10
N ASP A 51 -10.61 -0.48 2.36
CA ASP A 51 -10.51 0.78 3.10
C ASP A 51 -9.70 0.60 4.39
N GLN A 52 -9.07 1.66 4.83
CA GLN A 52 -8.48 1.77 6.17
C GLN A 52 -9.25 2.83 6.95
N LYS A 53 -9.21 2.74 8.27
CA LYS A 53 -9.94 3.67 9.14
C LYS A 53 -9.68 5.13 8.70
N GLY A 54 -10.73 5.76 8.23
CA GLY A 54 -10.70 7.15 7.84
C GLY A 54 -10.13 7.45 6.46
N GLY A 55 -10.15 6.48 5.56
CA GLY A 55 -9.59 6.64 4.23
C GLY A 55 -10.61 6.88 3.12
N THR A 56 -10.69 5.92 2.23
CA THR A 56 -11.37 6.05 0.94
C THR A 56 -12.88 6.18 1.06
N GLU A 57 -13.53 5.36 1.91
CA GLU A 57 -14.99 5.36 2.04
C GLU A 57 -15.51 6.69 2.61
N ALA A 58 -14.92 7.15 3.72
CA ALA A 58 -15.32 8.40 4.36
C ALA A 58 -15.22 9.59 3.40
N LEU A 59 -14.15 9.65 2.61
CA LEU A 59 -13.92 10.73 1.65
C LEU A 59 -14.95 10.70 0.50
N LEU A 60 -15.15 9.53 -0.12
CA LEU A 60 -16.10 9.39 -1.23
C LEU A 60 -17.53 9.71 -0.80
N ARG A 61 -17.94 9.29 0.40
CA ARG A 61 -19.27 9.62 0.97
C ARG A 61 -19.39 11.11 1.28
N ALA A 62 -18.40 11.70 1.93
CA ALA A 62 -18.40 13.11 2.31
C ALA A 62 -18.52 14.04 1.10
N ALA A 63 -17.82 13.72 0.02
CA ALA A 63 -17.84 14.50 -1.21
C ALA A 63 -19.03 14.21 -2.14
N GLY A 64 -19.96 13.31 -1.77
CA GLY A 64 -21.06 12.87 -2.65
C GLY A 64 -20.60 12.08 -3.88
N ALA A 65 -19.36 11.58 -3.88
CA ALA A 65 -18.75 10.96 -5.05
C ALA A 65 -19.34 9.57 -5.39
N LEU A 66 -20.14 9.00 -4.49
CA LEU A 66 -20.86 7.74 -4.70
C LEU A 66 -22.30 7.93 -5.22
N GLU A 67 -22.73 9.17 -5.39
CA GLU A 67 -24.05 9.48 -5.95
C GLU A 67 -24.02 9.24 -7.48
N ASP A 68 -25.14 8.82 -8.03
CA ASP A 68 -25.35 8.58 -9.47
C ASP A 68 -24.29 7.65 -10.12
N LEU A 69 -23.80 6.66 -9.34
CA LEU A 69 -22.91 5.62 -9.89
C LEU A 69 -23.70 4.66 -10.78
N PRO A 70 -23.17 4.31 -11.95
CA PRO A 70 -23.78 3.28 -12.82
C PRO A 70 -23.43 1.85 -12.38
N TYR A 71 -22.73 1.67 -11.26
CA TYR A 71 -22.32 0.42 -10.63
C TYR A 71 -22.37 0.55 -9.10
N ASP A 72 -22.35 -0.55 -8.38
CA ASP A 72 -22.28 -0.57 -6.93
C ASP A 72 -20.84 -0.55 -6.43
N VAL A 73 -20.64 -0.01 -5.22
CA VAL A 73 -19.34 -0.05 -4.49
C VAL A 73 -19.57 -0.65 -3.11
N ALA A 74 -18.79 -1.67 -2.77
CA ALA A 74 -18.78 -2.27 -1.45
C ALA A 74 -17.40 -2.09 -0.81
N PHE A 75 -17.40 -1.69 0.47
CA PHE A 75 -16.17 -1.44 1.22
C PHE A 75 -15.89 -2.58 2.21
N SER A 76 -14.61 -2.88 2.38
CA SER A 76 -14.09 -3.78 3.43
C SER A 76 -12.99 -3.07 4.19
N THR A 77 -13.13 -2.95 5.52
CA THR A 77 -12.18 -2.24 6.37
C THR A 77 -11.01 -3.13 6.79
N PHE A 78 -9.81 -2.60 6.69
CA PHE A 78 -8.56 -3.25 7.06
C PHE A 78 -7.80 -2.41 8.09
N THR A 79 -6.98 -3.07 8.91
CA THR A 79 -6.20 -2.42 9.97
C THR A 79 -4.95 -1.69 9.45
N SER A 80 -4.45 -2.10 8.26
CA SER A 80 -3.24 -1.56 7.63
C SER A 80 -3.17 -1.93 6.14
N GLY A 81 -2.16 -1.44 5.41
CA GLY A 81 -2.00 -1.70 3.97
C GLY A 81 -1.69 -3.15 3.59
N PRO A 82 -0.79 -3.87 4.27
CA PRO A 82 -0.43 -5.23 3.87
C PRO A 82 -1.62 -6.21 3.75
N PRO A 83 -2.58 -6.28 4.69
CA PRO A 83 -3.78 -7.10 4.51
C PRO A 83 -4.63 -6.72 3.30
N GLN A 84 -4.62 -5.46 2.85
CA GLN A 84 -5.30 -5.04 1.61
C GLN A 84 -4.63 -5.67 0.37
N ILE A 85 -3.28 -5.70 0.34
CA ILE A 85 -2.52 -6.35 -0.74
C ILE A 85 -2.85 -7.86 -0.81
N GLU A 86 -2.93 -8.51 0.35
CA GLU A 86 -3.30 -9.94 0.44
C GLU A 86 -4.73 -10.17 -0.05
N ALA A 87 -5.68 -9.33 0.35
CA ALA A 87 -7.08 -9.41 -0.06
C ALA A 87 -7.25 -9.17 -1.57
N ALA A 88 -6.52 -8.19 -2.15
CA ALA A 88 -6.52 -7.92 -3.58
C ALA A 88 -5.91 -9.10 -4.37
N THR A 89 -4.81 -9.68 -3.87
CA THR A 89 -4.18 -10.87 -4.46
C THR A 89 -5.12 -12.08 -4.45
N ALA A 90 -5.92 -12.22 -3.39
CA ALA A 90 -6.92 -13.29 -3.25
C ALA A 90 -8.23 -13.00 -4.01
N GLY A 91 -8.34 -11.88 -4.74
CA GLY A 91 -9.54 -11.48 -5.48
C GLY A 91 -10.73 -11.13 -4.58
N LYS A 92 -10.49 -10.73 -3.33
CA LYS A 92 -11.52 -10.32 -2.36
C LYS A 92 -11.84 -8.83 -2.46
N ILE A 93 -10.90 -8.04 -2.93
CA ILE A 93 -11.09 -6.63 -3.28
C ILE A 93 -10.49 -6.36 -4.66
N ASP A 94 -11.05 -5.38 -5.35
CA ASP A 94 -10.61 -4.95 -6.67
C ASP A 94 -9.54 -3.86 -6.59
N PHE A 95 -9.66 -2.99 -5.58
CA PHE A 95 -8.81 -1.82 -5.41
C PHE A 95 -8.68 -1.43 -3.94
N ALA A 96 -7.56 -0.81 -3.59
CA ALA A 96 -7.33 -0.18 -2.29
C ALA A 96 -6.31 0.96 -2.42
N ILE A 97 -6.31 1.90 -1.46
CA ILE A 97 -5.24 2.89 -1.29
C ILE A 97 -4.41 2.50 -0.07
N THR A 98 -3.09 2.37 -0.27
CA THR A 98 -2.13 2.01 0.78
C THR A 98 -1.08 3.11 0.96
N GLY A 99 -0.18 2.97 1.93
CA GLY A 99 1.06 3.74 1.97
C GLY A 99 2.07 3.22 0.95
N ASN A 100 3.29 3.76 0.99
CA ASN A 100 4.38 3.42 0.07
C ASN A 100 4.90 1.97 0.25
N THR A 101 5.10 1.52 1.45
CA THR A 101 5.75 0.23 1.76
C THR A 101 4.93 -1.03 1.42
N PRO A 102 3.58 -1.09 1.59
CA PRO A 102 2.81 -2.30 1.29
C PRO A 102 2.98 -2.82 -0.14
N PRO A 103 3.04 -1.98 -1.20
CA PRO A 103 3.31 -2.46 -2.56
C PRO A 103 4.67 -3.14 -2.73
N ILE A 104 5.72 -2.70 -2.00
CA ILE A 104 7.05 -3.32 -2.00
C ILE A 104 6.96 -4.76 -1.48
N PHE A 105 6.29 -4.97 -0.35
CA PHE A 105 6.07 -6.31 0.20
C PHE A 105 5.21 -7.18 -0.72
N GLY A 106 4.21 -6.57 -1.36
CA GLY A 106 3.41 -7.22 -2.39
C GLY A 106 4.27 -7.68 -3.56
N ALA A 107 5.12 -6.80 -4.08
CA ALA A 107 6.05 -7.10 -5.17
C ALA A 107 7.02 -8.22 -4.78
N ALA A 108 7.65 -8.14 -3.62
CA ALA A 108 8.59 -9.15 -3.11
C ALA A 108 7.94 -10.53 -2.93
N SER A 109 6.63 -10.59 -2.69
CA SER A 109 5.85 -11.84 -2.57
C SER A 109 5.14 -12.27 -3.85
N ASN A 110 5.38 -11.59 -5.00
CA ASN A 110 4.69 -11.81 -6.27
C ASN A 110 3.15 -11.71 -6.17
N ALA A 111 2.66 -10.74 -5.39
CA ALA A 111 1.25 -10.45 -5.26
C ALA A 111 0.60 -10.14 -6.62
N LYS A 112 -0.66 -10.50 -6.80
CA LYS A 112 -1.39 -10.30 -8.06
C LYS A 112 -2.06 -8.91 -8.09
N VAL A 113 -1.23 -7.88 -7.98
CA VAL A 113 -1.65 -6.47 -7.94
C VAL A 113 -0.74 -5.61 -8.82
N LYS A 114 -1.24 -4.42 -9.19
CA LYS A 114 -0.47 -3.35 -9.83
C LYS A 114 -0.75 -2.04 -9.10
N VAL A 115 0.26 -1.19 -9.02
CA VAL A 115 0.15 0.22 -8.62
C VAL A 115 -0.37 1.00 -9.83
N VAL A 116 -1.53 1.65 -9.69
CA VAL A 116 -2.23 2.31 -10.81
C VAL A 116 -2.44 3.82 -10.61
N SER A 117 -2.17 4.33 -9.42
CA SER A 117 -2.23 5.76 -9.12
C SER A 117 -1.33 6.10 -7.92
N ALA A 118 -0.95 7.36 -7.81
CA ALA A 118 -0.13 7.87 -6.72
C ALA A 118 -0.77 9.11 -6.06
N TYR A 119 -0.45 9.29 -4.79
CA TYR A 119 -0.96 10.38 -3.95
C TYR A 119 0.17 10.89 -3.06
N ASP A 120 0.42 12.20 -3.07
CA ASP A 120 1.35 12.82 -2.14
C ASP A 120 0.71 12.92 -0.75
N GLY A 121 1.27 12.21 0.23
CA GLY A 121 0.88 12.25 1.65
C GLY A 121 1.78 13.14 2.50
N GLY A 122 2.88 13.65 1.95
CA GLY A 122 3.85 14.52 2.62
C GLY A 122 4.68 13.85 3.71
N GLY A 123 4.28 12.68 4.21
CA GLY A 123 5.01 11.93 5.24
C GLY A 123 4.92 12.50 6.67
N PHE A 124 4.17 13.58 6.90
CA PHE A 124 4.11 14.23 8.22
C PHE A 124 3.41 13.40 9.29
N GLY A 125 2.49 12.53 8.88
CA GLY A 125 1.70 11.69 9.79
C GLY A 125 2.42 10.44 10.24
N ASP A 126 3.43 9.97 9.52
CA ASP A 126 4.25 8.81 9.89
C ASP A 126 5.34 9.23 10.87
N GLN A 127 5.29 8.75 12.11
CA GLN A 127 6.18 9.19 13.18
C GLN A 127 6.68 8.03 14.06
N LEU A 128 7.84 8.24 14.69
CA LEU A 128 8.35 7.42 15.78
C LEU A 128 8.02 8.12 17.11
N LEU A 129 7.08 7.57 17.85
CA LEU A 129 6.58 8.12 19.10
C LEU A 129 7.26 7.45 20.29
N VAL A 130 7.65 8.25 21.28
CA VAL A 130 8.11 7.82 22.61
C VAL A 130 7.28 8.50 23.69
N HIS A 131 7.26 7.94 24.91
CA HIS A 131 6.69 8.65 26.07
C HIS A 131 7.46 9.95 26.32
N ALA A 132 6.77 11.00 26.77
CA ALA A 132 7.36 12.33 26.97
C ALA A 132 8.55 12.35 27.93
N ASP A 133 8.55 11.46 28.93
CA ASP A 133 9.61 11.27 29.94
C ASP A 133 10.69 10.25 29.50
N SER A 134 10.57 9.69 28.29
CA SER A 134 11.56 8.73 27.78
C SER A 134 12.96 9.36 27.66
N PRO A 135 14.03 8.64 28.01
CA PRO A 135 15.41 9.09 27.81
C PRO A 135 15.82 9.09 26.31
N ILE A 136 15.05 8.45 25.44
CA ILE A 136 15.33 8.38 23.98
C ILE A 136 15.04 9.75 23.38
N GLN A 137 16.06 10.46 22.87
CA GLN A 137 15.92 11.81 22.30
C GLN A 137 15.94 11.81 20.79
N GLU A 138 16.67 10.89 20.17
CA GLU A 138 16.89 10.78 18.73
C GLU A 138 17.00 9.33 18.27
N VAL A 139 17.08 9.10 16.94
CA VAL A 139 17.09 7.75 16.36
C VAL A 139 18.34 6.94 16.77
N THR A 140 19.47 7.60 17.02
CA THR A 140 20.72 6.95 17.49
C THR A 140 20.57 6.30 18.87
N ASP A 141 19.63 6.77 19.69
CA ASP A 141 19.33 6.20 21.02
C ASP A 141 18.53 4.90 20.95
N LEU A 142 18.09 4.49 19.75
CA LEU A 142 17.25 3.30 19.56
C LEU A 142 18.02 1.99 19.69
N ARG A 143 19.35 2.00 19.78
CA ARG A 143 20.15 0.78 19.97
C ARG A 143 19.70 -0.02 21.19
N GLY A 144 19.31 -1.28 20.96
CA GLY A 144 18.77 -2.19 21.99
C GLY A 144 17.33 -1.91 22.42
N LYS A 145 16.65 -0.92 21.84
CA LYS A 145 15.27 -0.56 22.16
C LYS A 145 14.26 -1.37 21.35
N SER A 146 13.06 -1.48 21.89
CA SER A 146 11.92 -2.15 21.27
C SER A 146 11.04 -1.14 20.51
N ILE A 147 10.72 -1.44 19.24
CA ILE A 147 9.90 -0.60 18.37
C ILE A 147 8.69 -1.41 17.90
N ALA A 148 7.50 -1.03 18.35
CA ALA A 148 6.25 -1.61 17.84
C ALA A 148 5.85 -0.95 16.53
N LEU A 149 5.51 -1.77 15.53
CA LEU A 149 5.05 -1.32 14.22
C LEU A 149 4.30 -2.43 13.47
N ALA A 150 3.49 -2.08 12.47
CA ALA A 150 2.87 -3.06 11.59
C ALA A 150 3.86 -3.46 10.47
N LYS A 151 4.16 -4.76 10.37
CA LYS A 151 5.09 -5.28 9.35
C LYS A 151 4.63 -4.93 7.94
N GLY A 152 5.52 -4.35 7.14
CA GLY A 152 5.24 -3.98 5.75
C GLY A 152 4.36 -2.74 5.58
N SER A 153 4.05 -1.99 6.65
CA SER A 153 3.37 -0.68 6.59
C SER A 153 4.35 0.45 6.29
N SER A 154 3.85 1.66 5.99
CA SER A 154 4.67 2.87 5.84
C SER A 154 5.52 3.16 7.08
N ALA A 155 4.99 2.90 8.27
CA ALA A 155 5.76 3.01 9.52
C ALA A 155 6.95 2.04 9.58
N HIS A 156 6.86 0.85 8.96
CA HIS A 156 8.02 -0.06 8.83
C HIS A 156 9.07 0.52 7.87
N GLY A 157 8.65 1.01 6.70
CA GLY A 157 9.56 1.67 5.75
C GLY A 157 10.24 2.90 6.37
N HIS A 158 9.44 3.77 6.99
CA HIS A 158 9.97 4.93 7.70
C HIS A 158 10.99 4.55 8.79
N THR A 159 10.66 3.57 9.64
CA THR A 159 11.58 3.08 10.68
C THR A 159 12.88 2.59 10.07
N LEU A 160 12.82 1.79 9.01
CA LEU A 160 14.00 1.23 8.36
C LEU A 160 14.91 2.31 7.78
N VAL A 161 14.34 3.30 7.06
CA VAL A 161 15.12 4.41 6.50
C VAL A 161 15.74 5.27 7.60
N GLN A 162 15.01 5.53 8.70
CA GLN A 162 15.56 6.27 9.85
C GLN A 162 16.73 5.54 10.51
N LEU A 163 16.60 4.23 10.75
CA LEU A 163 17.69 3.41 11.29
C LEU A 163 18.91 3.46 10.39
N HIS A 164 18.74 3.26 9.09
CA HIS A 164 19.82 3.30 8.11
C HIS A 164 20.55 4.65 8.11
N ARG A 165 19.81 5.77 8.11
CA ARG A 165 20.39 7.13 8.18
C ARG A 165 21.15 7.39 9.48
N ALA A 166 20.75 6.74 10.57
CA ALA A 166 21.42 6.82 11.88
C ALA A 166 22.60 5.84 12.02
N GLY A 167 22.94 5.07 10.98
CA GLY A 167 23.98 4.04 11.03
C GLY A 167 23.58 2.84 11.89
N LEU A 168 22.29 2.58 12.03
CA LEU A 168 21.72 1.43 12.70
C LEU A 168 21.12 0.45 11.69
N THR A 169 21.04 -0.81 12.10
CA THR A 169 20.39 -1.88 11.36
C THR A 169 19.18 -2.41 12.14
N PRO A 170 18.29 -3.19 11.53
CA PRO A 170 17.22 -3.87 12.26
C PRO A 170 17.73 -4.78 13.38
N ASP A 171 18.95 -5.31 13.29
CA ASP A 171 19.55 -6.15 14.34
C ASP A 171 20.03 -5.35 15.56
N ASP A 172 20.19 -4.03 15.42
CA ASP A 172 20.53 -3.13 16.51
C ASP A 172 19.34 -2.80 17.40
N VAL A 173 18.11 -3.11 16.99
CA VAL A 173 16.86 -2.81 17.66
C VAL A 173 15.99 -4.08 17.78
N LYS A 174 14.94 -4.02 18.59
CA LYS A 174 13.95 -5.10 18.69
C LYS A 174 12.67 -4.67 17.96
N LEU A 175 12.49 -5.07 16.70
CA LEU A 175 11.23 -4.86 15.99
C LEU A 175 10.14 -5.79 16.55
N VAL A 176 9.02 -5.20 16.98
CA VAL A 176 7.86 -5.90 17.55
C VAL A 176 6.69 -5.69 16.59
N PHE A 177 6.38 -6.70 15.78
CA PHE A 177 5.35 -6.60 14.76
C PHE A 177 3.95 -6.75 15.34
N LEU A 178 3.24 -5.64 15.47
CA LEU A 178 1.88 -5.53 16.01
C LEU A 178 1.02 -4.65 15.10
N GLN A 179 -0.28 -4.96 15.01
CA GLN A 179 -1.23 -4.05 14.38
C GLN A 179 -1.47 -2.82 15.28
N PRO A 180 -1.95 -1.68 14.72
CA PRO A 180 -1.98 -0.41 15.47
C PRO A 180 -2.65 -0.46 16.83
N ALA A 181 -3.78 -1.16 16.98
CA ALA A 181 -4.50 -1.26 18.25
C ALA A 181 -3.69 -2.03 19.33
N ASP A 182 -3.05 -3.14 18.94
CA ASP A 182 -2.22 -3.94 19.82
C ASP A 182 -0.91 -3.20 20.16
N ALA A 183 -0.33 -2.52 19.15
CA ALA A 183 0.86 -1.68 19.35
C ALA A 183 0.58 -0.53 20.33
N LEU A 184 -0.55 0.17 20.18
CA LEU A 184 -0.99 1.21 21.14
C LEU A 184 -1.11 0.65 22.57
N SER A 185 -1.74 -0.54 22.70
CA SER A 185 -1.90 -1.19 23.99
C SER A 185 -0.55 -1.55 24.62
N ALA A 186 0.38 -2.11 23.84
CA ALA A 186 1.72 -2.45 24.29
C ALA A 186 2.52 -1.20 24.68
N PHE A 187 2.42 -0.13 23.90
CA PHE A 187 3.08 1.15 24.15
C PHE A 187 2.54 1.83 25.41
N LYS A 188 1.21 1.94 25.57
CA LYS A 188 0.57 2.48 26.79
C LYS A 188 1.01 1.77 28.08
N GLN A 189 1.32 0.47 27.99
CA GLN A 189 1.76 -0.36 29.13
C GLN A 189 3.28 -0.38 29.33
N GLY A 190 4.04 0.39 28.54
CA GLY A 190 5.50 0.42 28.62
C GLY A 190 6.17 -0.91 28.21
N ARG A 191 5.48 -1.78 27.46
CA ARG A 191 6.03 -3.06 26.97
C ARG A 191 6.93 -2.90 25.75
N VAL A 192 6.85 -1.77 25.10
CA VAL A 192 7.71 -1.32 24.01
C VAL A 192 8.15 0.11 24.25
N ASP A 193 9.34 0.46 23.81
CA ASP A 193 9.95 1.77 24.06
C ASP A 193 9.45 2.81 23.05
N VAL A 194 9.16 2.38 21.82
CA VAL A 194 8.79 3.23 20.68
C VAL A 194 7.57 2.65 19.98
N TRP A 195 6.69 3.52 19.51
CA TRP A 195 5.61 3.16 18.59
C TRP A 195 5.77 3.90 17.28
N ALA A 196 6.04 3.17 16.21
CA ALA A 196 6.07 3.70 14.85
C ALA A 196 4.69 3.53 14.22
N VAL A 197 4.06 4.62 13.83
CA VAL A 197 2.67 4.64 13.38
C VAL A 197 2.39 5.86 12.48
N TRP A 198 1.22 5.87 11.87
CA TRP A 198 0.74 6.92 10.96
C TRP A 198 -0.61 7.50 11.42
N ASP A 199 -1.01 8.63 10.82
CA ASP A 199 -2.32 9.22 11.08
C ASP A 199 -3.49 8.32 10.64
N PRO A 200 -4.59 8.34 11.36
CA PRO A 200 -4.91 9.23 12.50
C PRO A 200 -4.38 8.76 13.87
N TYR A 201 -3.71 7.62 13.92
CA TYR A 201 -3.23 7.06 15.19
C TYR A 201 -2.17 7.96 15.85
N THR A 202 -1.31 8.60 15.04
CA THR A 202 -0.31 9.56 15.55
C THR A 202 -0.99 10.74 16.21
N ALA A 203 -1.94 11.40 15.54
CA ALA A 203 -2.69 12.52 16.09
C ALA A 203 -3.51 12.12 17.33
N GLN A 204 -4.09 10.91 17.33
CA GLN A 204 -4.79 10.38 18.49
C GLN A 204 -3.83 10.17 19.69
N ALA A 205 -2.67 9.60 19.46
CA ALA A 205 -1.66 9.41 20.51
C ALA A 205 -1.18 10.75 21.08
N GLU A 206 -0.90 11.73 20.25
CA GLU A 206 -0.50 13.09 20.66
C GLU A 206 -1.56 13.80 21.52
N LYS A 207 -2.85 13.54 21.25
CA LYS A 207 -3.97 14.10 22.02
C LYS A 207 -4.19 13.37 23.36
N GLU A 208 -4.11 12.03 23.34
CA GLU A 208 -4.54 11.20 24.47
C GLU A 208 -3.42 10.84 25.45
N LEU A 209 -2.16 10.92 25.03
CA LEU A 209 -1.02 10.43 25.79
C LEU A 209 0.08 11.49 25.91
N PRO A 210 0.85 11.46 27.00
CA PRO A 210 2.07 12.26 27.12
C PRO A 210 3.17 11.66 26.25
N VAL A 211 3.14 11.96 24.93
CA VAL A 211 4.10 11.46 23.95
C VAL A 211 4.83 12.60 23.25
N ARG A 212 5.94 12.28 22.62
CA ARG A 212 6.64 13.14 21.65
C ARG A 212 7.16 12.32 20.50
N SER A 213 7.29 12.96 19.35
CA SER A 213 7.94 12.38 18.18
C SER A 213 9.46 12.58 18.26
N ILE A 214 10.22 11.55 17.93
CA ILE A 214 11.68 11.62 17.77
C ILE A 214 12.09 11.63 16.29
N ALA A 215 11.18 11.26 15.39
CA ALA A 215 11.42 11.28 13.94
C ALA A 215 10.10 11.30 13.16
N GLN A 216 10.09 12.00 12.02
CA GLN A 216 9.00 12.06 11.06
C GLN A 216 9.48 11.55 9.69
N ALA A 217 8.56 11.04 8.87
CA ALA A 217 8.91 10.52 7.55
C ALA A 217 9.13 11.61 6.49
N THR A 218 8.68 12.85 6.76
CA THR A 218 8.88 14.00 5.86
C THR A 218 10.35 14.21 5.52
N GLY A 219 10.67 14.26 4.22
CA GLY A 219 12.05 14.39 3.73
C GLY A 219 12.95 13.16 3.99
N VAL A 220 12.37 12.08 4.47
CA VAL A 220 13.05 10.81 4.77
C VAL A 220 12.61 9.70 3.82
N THR A 221 11.31 9.56 3.65
CA THR A 221 10.69 8.73 2.62
C THR A 221 9.96 9.62 1.62
N ASN A 222 9.48 9.06 0.51
CA ASN A 222 8.66 9.83 -0.44
C ASN A 222 7.29 10.25 0.11
N GLY A 223 6.85 9.68 1.26
CA GLY A 223 5.57 10.01 1.89
C GLY A 223 4.34 9.66 1.04
N ALA A 224 4.51 8.92 -0.05
CA ALA A 224 3.44 8.65 -0.99
C ALA A 224 2.41 7.65 -0.46
N GLY A 225 1.20 7.77 -0.97
CA GLY A 225 0.21 6.72 -0.99
C GLY A 225 0.05 6.17 -2.40
N PHE A 226 -0.31 4.89 -2.52
CA PHE A 226 -0.52 4.25 -3.81
C PHE A 226 -1.90 3.63 -3.90
N GLY A 227 -2.56 3.87 -5.03
CA GLY A 227 -3.72 3.10 -5.45
C GLY A 227 -3.27 1.78 -6.05
N VAL A 228 -3.73 0.68 -5.47
CA VAL A 228 -3.35 -0.68 -5.86
C VAL A 228 -4.59 -1.43 -6.33
N ALA A 229 -4.55 -1.91 -7.57
CA ALA A 229 -5.63 -2.70 -8.17
C ALA A 229 -5.22 -4.17 -8.34
N SER A 230 -6.17 -5.10 -8.17
CA SER A 230 -5.94 -6.49 -8.48
C SER A 230 -5.75 -6.71 -9.99
N VAL A 231 -4.85 -7.60 -10.38
CA VAL A 231 -4.62 -7.96 -11.79
C VAL A 231 -5.91 -8.48 -12.43
N ALA A 232 -6.75 -9.16 -11.66
CA ALA A 232 -8.04 -9.66 -12.13
C ALA A 232 -9.01 -8.51 -12.50
N ALA A 233 -9.09 -7.46 -11.65
CA ALA A 233 -9.92 -6.30 -11.94
C ALA A 233 -9.41 -5.51 -13.15
N LEU A 234 -8.09 -5.40 -13.30
CA LEU A 234 -7.47 -4.71 -14.43
C LEU A 234 -7.65 -5.48 -15.76
N ALA A 235 -7.83 -6.79 -15.72
CA ALA A 235 -8.06 -7.62 -16.90
C ALA A 235 -9.53 -7.69 -17.33
N ASP A 236 -10.48 -7.41 -16.44
CA ASP A 236 -11.91 -7.42 -16.72
C ASP A 236 -12.35 -6.06 -17.32
N PRO A 237 -12.92 -6.00 -18.52
CA PRO A 237 -13.29 -4.74 -19.17
C PRO A 237 -14.22 -3.86 -18.35
N LYS A 238 -15.21 -4.47 -17.66
CA LYS A 238 -16.19 -3.72 -16.86
C LYS A 238 -15.55 -3.18 -15.57
N ARG A 239 -14.77 -4.02 -14.85
CA ARG A 239 -14.07 -3.60 -13.63
C ARG A 239 -13.00 -2.55 -13.93
N ASN A 240 -12.24 -2.72 -15.01
CA ASN A 240 -11.25 -1.74 -15.44
C ASN A 240 -11.89 -0.37 -15.76
N THR A 241 -13.04 -0.36 -16.47
CA THR A 241 -13.78 0.87 -16.73
C THR A 241 -14.33 1.51 -15.46
N ALA A 242 -14.91 0.71 -14.56
CA ALA A 242 -15.42 1.18 -13.28
C ALA A 242 -14.29 1.74 -12.38
N LEU A 243 -13.12 1.11 -12.39
CA LEU A 243 -11.94 1.61 -11.68
C LEU A 243 -11.46 2.96 -12.23
N ALA A 244 -11.46 3.15 -13.54
CA ALA A 244 -11.13 4.43 -14.16
C ALA A 244 -12.08 5.55 -13.67
N ASP A 245 -13.39 5.31 -13.68
CA ASP A 245 -14.39 6.26 -13.17
C ASP A 245 -14.23 6.51 -11.68
N LEU A 246 -14.04 5.46 -10.87
CA LEU A 246 -13.86 5.59 -9.42
C LEU A 246 -12.61 6.40 -9.07
N LEU A 247 -11.49 6.20 -9.75
CA LEU A 247 -10.24 6.94 -9.53
C LEU A 247 -10.41 8.43 -9.86
N VAL A 248 -11.12 8.77 -10.92
CA VAL A 248 -11.47 10.16 -11.25
C VAL A 248 -12.36 10.76 -10.16
N ARG A 249 -13.39 10.04 -9.70
CA ARG A 249 -14.27 10.49 -8.60
C ARG A 249 -13.50 10.66 -7.30
N TYR A 250 -12.62 9.74 -6.97
CA TYR A 250 -11.77 9.83 -5.78
C TYR A 250 -10.86 11.06 -5.84
N SER A 251 -10.19 11.30 -6.97
CA SER A 251 -9.32 12.47 -7.14
C SER A 251 -10.10 13.79 -7.03
N LYS A 252 -11.32 13.86 -7.57
CA LYS A 252 -12.23 15.01 -7.39
C LYS A 252 -12.68 15.16 -5.94
N ALA A 253 -12.94 14.05 -5.23
CA ALA A 253 -13.28 14.06 -3.81
C ALA A 253 -12.13 14.58 -2.94
N VAL A 254 -10.87 14.19 -3.26
CA VAL A 254 -9.69 14.77 -2.60
C VAL A 254 -9.59 16.26 -2.85
N LYS A 255 -9.82 16.72 -4.09
CA LYS A 255 -9.83 18.15 -4.40
C LYS A 255 -10.91 18.88 -3.61
N TRP A 256 -12.12 18.33 -3.52
CA TRP A 256 -13.18 18.88 -2.69
C TRP A 256 -12.75 18.97 -1.22
N ALA A 257 -12.15 17.93 -0.65
CA ALA A 257 -11.67 17.91 0.73
C ALA A 257 -10.54 18.93 0.97
N HIS A 258 -9.67 19.12 0.00
CA HIS A 258 -8.61 20.12 0.03
C HIS A 258 -9.20 21.55 0.03
N ASP A 259 -10.18 21.81 -0.84
CA ASP A 259 -10.80 23.12 -1.01
C ASP A 259 -11.79 23.45 0.12
N ASN A 260 -12.36 22.43 0.80
CA ASN A 260 -13.40 22.55 1.84
C ASN A 260 -12.95 21.88 3.16
N ARG A 261 -11.75 22.22 3.61
CA ARG A 261 -11.06 21.53 4.72
C ARG A 261 -11.88 21.41 6.00
N ASP A 262 -12.54 22.46 6.44
CA ASP A 262 -13.31 22.45 7.69
C ASP A 262 -14.50 21.50 7.60
N GLU A 263 -15.22 21.52 6.48
CA GLU A 263 -16.33 20.62 6.22
C GLU A 263 -15.85 19.16 6.14
N TRP A 264 -14.75 18.93 5.43
CA TRP A 264 -14.12 17.61 5.34
C TRP A 264 -13.74 17.07 6.72
N VAL A 265 -13.04 17.86 7.54
CA VAL A 265 -12.62 17.46 8.89
C VAL A 265 -13.82 17.10 9.75
N ALA A 266 -14.89 17.89 9.70
CA ALA A 266 -16.10 17.62 10.47
C ALA A 266 -16.76 16.30 10.06
N ARG A 267 -16.92 16.05 8.73
CA ARG A 267 -17.52 14.83 8.20
C ARG A 267 -16.64 13.61 8.47
N TYR A 268 -15.33 13.73 8.25
CA TYR A 268 -14.34 12.70 8.52
C TYR A 268 -14.37 12.26 9.99
N SER A 269 -14.28 13.23 10.91
CA SER A 269 -14.25 12.94 12.35
C SER A 269 -15.54 12.23 12.82
N ALA A 270 -16.68 12.65 12.29
CA ALA A 270 -17.96 12.00 12.59
C ALA A 270 -18.05 10.57 12.06
N GLU A 271 -17.61 10.33 10.80
CA GLU A 271 -17.66 9.02 10.14
C GLU A 271 -16.75 8.00 10.83
N VAL A 272 -15.52 8.42 11.23
CA VAL A 272 -14.55 7.51 11.83
C VAL A 272 -14.58 7.49 13.35
N GLY A 273 -15.44 8.28 13.98
CA GLY A 273 -15.62 8.33 15.43
C GLY A 273 -14.39 8.91 16.14
N LEU A 274 -13.78 9.97 15.59
CA LEU A 274 -12.65 10.68 16.17
C LEU A 274 -13.07 12.03 16.78
N ASP A 275 -12.30 12.46 17.77
CA ASP A 275 -12.37 13.83 18.25
C ASP A 275 -12.08 14.80 17.08
N PRO A 276 -12.88 15.88 16.87
CA PRO A 276 -12.65 16.84 15.79
C PRO A 276 -11.26 17.46 15.76
N GLU A 277 -10.62 17.70 16.91
CA GLU A 277 -9.25 18.21 16.96
C GLU A 277 -8.24 17.19 16.44
N VAL A 278 -8.44 15.90 16.76
CA VAL A 278 -7.64 14.79 16.22
C VAL A 278 -7.81 14.70 14.70
N GLY A 279 -9.07 14.76 14.23
CA GLY A 279 -9.39 14.79 12.82
C GLY A 279 -8.74 15.95 12.07
N ALA A 280 -8.78 17.16 12.67
CA ALA A 280 -8.16 18.36 12.10
C ALA A 280 -6.63 18.21 11.94
N VAL A 281 -5.95 17.72 12.96
CA VAL A 281 -4.51 17.47 12.93
C VAL A 281 -4.19 16.39 11.90
N ALA A 282 -4.88 15.25 11.94
CA ALA A 282 -4.61 14.14 11.02
C ALA A 282 -4.84 14.53 9.56
N GLN A 283 -5.98 15.14 9.22
CA GLN A 283 -6.29 15.54 7.84
C GLN A 283 -5.51 16.79 7.40
N GLY A 284 -5.10 17.64 8.35
CA GLY A 284 -4.24 18.80 8.09
C GLY A 284 -2.89 18.40 7.52
N ARG A 285 -2.32 17.30 7.98
CA ARG A 285 -0.97 16.88 7.61
C ARG A 285 -0.90 15.63 6.72
N SER A 286 -1.98 14.83 6.62
CA SER A 286 -1.95 13.53 5.96
C SER A 286 -2.99 13.35 4.85
N LEU A 287 -3.68 14.43 4.41
CA LEU A 287 -4.53 14.37 3.22
C LEU A 287 -3.67 14.01 2.00
N ARG A 288 -4.04 12.95 1.30
CA ARG A 288 -3.30 12.39 0.17
C ARG A 288 -3.73 13.06 -1.13
N LEU A 289 -2.92 13.99 -1.64
CA LEU A 289 -3.21 14.74 -2.86
C LEU A 289 -2.87 13.91 -4.10
N PRO A 290 -3.77 13.79 -5.11
CA PRO A 290 -3.47 13.10 -6.35
C PRO A 290 -2.22 13.68 -7.02
N THR A 291 -1.27 12.83 -7.37
CA THR A 291 -0.01 13.21 -7.99
C THR A 291 0.39 12.25 -9.10
N ASP A 292 1.43 12.59 -9.86
CA ASP A 292 1.95 11.74 -10.90
C ASP A 292 2.62 10.47 -10.35
N LEU A 293 2.37 9.36 -11.00
CA LEU A 293 3.12 8.11 -10.78
C LEU A 293 4.41 8.17 -11.62
N SER A 294 5.26 9.16 -11.33
CA SER A 294 6.45 9.49 -12.10
C SER A 294 7.57 8.46 -11.98
N ASP A 295 8.56 8.56 -12.88
CA ASP A 295 9.73 7.68 -12.82
C ASP A 295 10.58 7.95 -11.58
N GLU A 296 10.64 9.21 -11.10
CA GLU A 296 11.32 9.58 -9.86
C GLU A 296 10.64 8.94 -8.65
N LEU A 297 9.30 8.95 -8.61
CA LEU A 297 8.56 8.30 -7.54
C LEU A 297 8.78 6.78 -7.54
N VAL A 298 8.76 6.15 -8.73
CA VAL A 298 9.05 4.71 -8.89
C VAL A 298 10.49 4.39 -8.48
N ALA A 299 11.45 5.24 -8.82
CA ALA A 299 12.85 5.08 -8.42
C ALA A 299 13.02 5.16 -6.89
N SER A 300 12.32 6.09 -6.23
CA SER A 300 12.36 6.20 -4.76
C SER A 300 11.76 4.98 -4.05
N GLU A 301 10.76 4.32 -4.66
CA GLU A 301 10.25 3.04 -4.16
C GLU A 301 11.24 1.89 -4.38
N GLN A 302 11.98 1.92 -5.50
CA GLN A 302 13.06 0.94 -5.74
C GLN A 302 14.16 1.06 -4.68
N GLU A 303 14.61 2.30 -4.37
CA GLU A 303 15.60 2.53 -3.32
C GLU A 303 15.14 1.97 -1.96
N MET A 304 13.86 2.15 -1.62
CA MET A 304 13.30 1.58 -0.39
C MET A 304 13.23 0.04 -0.46
N ALA A 305 12.88 -0.55 -1.60
CA ALA A 305 12.86 -1.99 -1.79
C ALA A 305 14.26 -2.60 -1.67
N ASP A 306 15.27 -1.93 -2.23
CA ASP A 306 16.67 -2.33 -2.11
C ASP A 306 17.12 -2.33 -0.65
N LEU A 307 16.81 -1.27 0.10
CA LEU A 307 17.11 -1.19 1.53
C LEU A 307 16.42 -2.30 2.35
N PHE A 308 15.17 -2.65 2.02
CA PHE A 308 14.49 -3.78 2.66
C PHE A 308 15.19 -5.12 2.39
N ALA A 309 15.71 -5.32 1.19
CA ALA A 309 16.46 -6.53 0.83
C ALA A 309 17.84 -6.55 1.50
N GLU A 310 18.60 -5.44 1.45
CA GLU A 310 19.92 -5.30 2.08
C GLU A 310 19.86 -5.53 3.59
N SER A 311 18.77 -5.09 4.24
CA SER A 311 18.55 -5.28 5.67
C SER A 311 17.93 -6.65 6.02
N GLY A 312 17.74 -7.54 5.05
CA GLY A 312 17.17 -8.87 5.27
C GLY A 312 15.67 -8.91 5.64
N GLN A 313 14.97 -7.79 5.47
CA GLN A 313 13.53 -7.70 5.78
C GLN A 313 12.63 -8.31 4.69
N ILE A 314 13.15 -8.37 3.45
CA ILE A 314 12.60 -9.16 2.33
C ILE A 314 13.72 -10.01 1.73
N ALA A 315 13.37 -11.10 1.05
CA ALA A 315 14.35 -12.06 0.52
C ALA A 315 15.21 -11.49 -0.63
N SER A 316 14.63 -10.62 -1.45
CA SER A 316 15.29 -9.93 -2.55
C SER A 316 14.48 -8.70 -2.95
N ALA A 317 15.14 -7.67 -3.44
CA ALA A 317 14.48 -6.50 -3.99
C ALA A 317 13.75 -6.88 -5.30
N PRO A 318 12.45 -6.58 -5.43
CA PRO A 318 11.78 -6.68 -6.71
C PRO A 318 12.22 -5.55 -7.65
N ASP A 319 12.14 -5.74 -8.95
CA ASP A 319 12.12 -4.61 -9.89
C ASP A 319 10.74 -3.95 -9.80
N PHE A 320 10.65 -2.88 -8.99
CA PHE A 320 9.37 -2.25 -8.65
C PHE A 320 8.63 -1.70 -9.88
N SER A 321 9.35 -1.29 -10.90
CA SER A 321 8.76 -0.78 -12.15
C SER A 321 7.80 -1.78 -12.81
N GLN A 322 8.03 -3.07 -12.64
CA GLN A 322 7.15 -4.13 -13.15
C GLN A 322 5.79 -4.20 -12.45
N TRP A 323 5.65 -3.60 -11.26
CA TRP A 323 4.37 -3.50 -10.53
C TRP A 323 3.58 -2.22 -10.85
N VAL A 324 4.14 -1.33 -11.66
CA VAL A 324 3.50 -0.06 -12.04
C VAL A 324 2.71 -0.24 -13.34
N ASP A 325 1.48 0.29 -13.38
CA ASP A 325 0.62 0.32 -14.56
C ASP A 325 -0.03 1.70 -14.67
N ARG A 326 0.43 2.50 -15.62
CA ARG A 326 0.01 3.91 -15.82
C ARG A 326 -1.21 4.06 -16.73
N ARG A 327 -2.01 3.00 -16.93
CA ARG A 327 -3.16 3.01 -17.86
C ARG A 327 -4.21 4.09 -17.60
N PHE A 328 -4.27 4.63 -16.40
CA PHE A 328 -5.21 5.69 -15.99
C PHE A 328 -4.56 7.09 -15.94
N ALA A 329 -3.29 7.23 -16.28
CA ALA A 329 -2.54 8.49 -16.13
C ALA A 329 -3.19 9.65 -16.89
N ASP A 330 -3.61 9.44 -18.15
CA ASP A 330 -4.25 10.49 -18.98
C ASP A 330 -5.54 11.04 -18.37
N GLN A 331 -6.30 10.19 -17.65
CA GLN A 331 -7.56 10.57 -17.01
C GLN A 331 -7.31 11.26 -15.66
N LEU A 332 -6.21 10.94 -14.98
CA LEU A 332 -5.89 11.45 -13.65
C LEU A 332 -5.04 12.72 -13.69
N SER A 333 -4.18 12.90 -14.70
CA SER A 333 -3.26 14.03 -14.79
C SER A 333 -3.93 15.42 -14.69
N PRO A 334 -5.16 15.65 -15.23
CA PRO A 334 -5.84 16.94 -15.06
C PRO A 334 -6.32 17.23 -13.63
N LEU A 335 -6.22 16.22 -12.72
CA LEU A 335 -6.70 16.26 -11.35
C LEU A 335 -5.56 16.29 -10.33
N TYR A 336 -4.31 16.35 -10.77
CA TYR A 336 -3.17 16.43 -9.87
C TYR A 336 -3.16 17.75 -9.11
N ILE A 337 -2.72 17.69 -7.86
CA ILE A 337 -2.67 18.83 -6.94
C ILE A 337 -1.26 18.87 -6.34
N GLU A 338 -0.59 20.01 -6.48
CA GLU A 338 0.67 20.24 -5.79
C GLU A 338 0.40 20.53 -4.32
N ARG A 339 1.29 20.05 -3.45
CA ARG A 339 1.26 20.38 -2.03
C ARG A 339 1.94 21.72 -1.83
N ASP A 340 1.29 22.66 -1.16
CA ASP A 340 1.78 24.00 -0.80
C ASP A 340 2.98 23.94 0.17
#